data_f2594f940e8667911de48b79dd489ade
#
_entry.id   f2594f940e8667911de48b79dd489ade
#
_cell.length_a   1.000
_cell.length_b   1.000
_cell.length_c   1.000
_cell.angle_alpha   90.00
_cell.angle_beta   90.00
_cell.angle_gamma   90.00
#
_symmetry.space_group_name_H-M   'P 1'
#
loop_
_entity.id
_entity.type
_entity.pdbx_description
1 polymer ?
#
loop_
_entity_poly.entity_id
_entity_poly.type
_entity_poly.pdbx_seq_one_letter_code
_entity_poly.pdbx_strand_id
1 'polypeptide(L)'
;MPHPVYNVLFVCTGNSVRSVMAECLMNHMGAGRFRAFSAGSMPSGTVSPHALATLCSLDVPAHGVRSKSWSEFSQPDSPVLDFIFTVCDRAAGEICPVWPGQPISAHWGVADPGDMRAHSPAEVEKNFRDAAYTLKRRIELFMALPFERLDQLSLQTHAQQIGQL
;
A
#
# COMPACT_ATOMS: atom_id res chain seq x y z
N MET A 1 -4.01 6.22 27.74
CA MET A 1 -3.29 7.03 26.73
C MET A 1 -3.68 6.54 25.35
N PRO A 2 -4.08 7.47 24.47
CA PRO A 2 -4.34 7.05 23.10
C PRO A 2 -3.06 6.55 22.44
N HIS A 3 -3.16 5.49 21.69
CA HIS A 3 -2.05 5.00 20.89
C HIS A 3 -1.82 5.95 19.72
N PRO A 4 -0.55 6.13 19.29
CA PRO A 4 -0.29 6.94 18.10
C PRO A 4 -0.93 6.30 16.87
N VAL A 5 -1.38 7.15 15.96
CA VAL A 5 -1.84 6.70 14.64
C VAL A 5 -0.63 6.78 13.71
N TYR A 6 -0.27 5.65 13.11
CA TYR A 6 0.83 5.58 12.16
C TYR A 6 0.34 5.91 10.75
N ASN A 7 1.08 6.77 10.07
CA ASN A 7 0.81 7.12 8.67
C ASN A 7 1.65 6.25 7.75
N VAL A 8 0.99 5.57 6.83
CA VAL A 8 1.62 4.60 5.91
C VAL A 8 1.32 4.99 4.47
N LEU A 9 2.35 5.05 3.64
CA LEU A 9 2.20 5.32 2.21
C LEU A 9 2.55 4.06 1.41
N PHE A 10 1.63 3.64 0.57
CA PHE A 10 1.88 2.57 -0.41
C PHE A 10 2.18 3.19 -1.77
N VAL A 11 3.28 2.81 -2.38
CA VAL A 11 3.74 3.37 -3.64
C VAL A 11 3.83 2.30 -4.71
N CYS A 12 3.25 2.59 -5.87
CA CYS A 12 3.50 1.84 -7.10
C CYS A 12 3.67 2.85 -8.24
N THR A 13 3.89 2.38 -9.46
CA THR A 13 4.13 3.30 -10.58
C THR A 13 2.85 4.05 -10.95
N GLY A 14 1.79 3.34 -11.28
CA GLY A 14 0.56 3.93 -11.80
C GLY A 14 -0.45 4.41 -10.78
N ASN A 15 -0.34 3.98 -9.54
CA ASN A 15 -1.32 4.26 -8.48
C ASN A 15 -2.76 4.01 -8.97
N SER A 16 -2.99 2.83 -9.50
CA SER A 16 -4.26 2.44 -10.10
C SER A 16 -4.83 1.16 -9.48
N VAL A 17 -4.00 0.21 -9.12
CA VAL A 17 -4.42 -1.12 -8.65
C VAL A 17 -3.81 -1.45 -7.29
N ARG A 18 -2.53 -1.83 -7.26
CA ARG A 18 -1.90 -2.45 -6.09
C ARG A 18 -1.82 -1.52 -4.88
N SER A 19 -1.31 -0.32 -5.07
CA SER A 19 -1.20 0.64 -3.98
C SER A 19 -2.57 1.13 -3.51
N VAL A 20 -3.53 1.27 -4.42
CA VAL A 20 -4.90 1.67 -4.07
C VAL A 20 -5.57 0.59 -3.23
N MET A 21 -5.44 -0.68 -3.62
CA MET A 21 -5.99 -1.78 -2.84
C MET A 21 -5.37 -1.85 -1.44
N ALA A 22 -4.05 -1.66 -1.36
CA ALA A 22 -3.35 -1.66 -0.07
C ALA A 22 -3.83 -0.52 0.84
N GLU A 23 -4.00 0.68 0.30
CA GLU A 23 -4.53 1.83 1.04
C GLU A 23 -5.90 1.51 1.64
N CYS A 24 -6.82 1.02 0.81
CA CYS A 24 -8.19 0.73 1.27
C CYS A 24 -8.21 -0.42 2.29
N LEU A 25 -7.42 -1.47 2.05
CA LEU A 25 -7.33 -2.60 2.97
C LEU A 25 -6.83 -2.15 4.35
N MET A 26 -5.74 -1.38 4.38
CA MET A 26 -5.17 -0.94 5.66
C MET A 26 -6.10 0.04 6.39
N ASN A 27 -6.72 0.97 5.68
CA ASN A 27 -7.67 1.89 6.30
C ASN A 27 -8.88 1.16 6.88
N HIS A 28 -9.32 0.07 6.24
CA HIS A 28 -10.41 -0.74 6.73
C HIS A 28 -9.99 -1.59 7.93
N MET A 29 -8.89 -2.31 7.81
CA MET A 29 -8.42 -3.26 8.82
C MET A 29 -7.76 -2.59 10.01
N GLY A 30 -7.10 -1.47 9.78
CA GLY A 30 -6.32 -0.76 10.80
C GLY A 30 -6.96 0.52 11.31
N ALA A 31 -8.26 0.69 11.14
CA ALA A 31 -8.97 1.90 11.57
C ALA A 31 -8.67 2.26 13.02
N GLY A 32 -8.28 3.51 13.27
CA GLY A 32 -7.92 4.01 14.59
C GLY A 32 -6.45 3.79 14.98
N ARG A 33 -5.73 2.93 14.27
CA ARG A 33 -4.30 2.66 14.51
C ARG A 33 -3.41 3.08 13.36
N PHE A 34 -3.93 2.99 12.14
CA PHE A 34 -3.18 3.32 10.92
C PHE A 34 -4.02 4.21 10.03
N ARG A 35 -3.35 5.15 9.40
CA ARG A 35 -3.92 5.96 8.32
C ARG A 35 -3.08 5.70 7.09
N ALA A 36 -3.69 5.10 6.07
CA ALA A 36 -2.99 4.68 4.86
C ALA A 36 -3.29 5.64 3.72
N PHE A 37 -2.27 5.83 2.89
CA PHE A 37 -2.32 6.62 1.68
C PHE A 37 -1.69 5.81 0.56
N SER A 38 -1.94 6.21 -0.69
CA SER A 38 -1.26 5.62 -1.84
C SER A 38 -0.89 6.70 -2.84
N ALA A 39 0.15 6.41 -3.62
CA ALA A 39 0.62 7.33 -4.66
C ALA A 39 1.43 6.56 -5.71
N GLY A 40 1.70 7.22 -6.83
CA GLY A 40 2.52 6.68 -7.90
C GLY A 40 3.56 7.65 -8.38
N SER A 41 4.66 7.12 -8.92
CA SER A 41 5.68 7.92 -9.57
C SER A 41 5.19 8.48 -10.90
N MET A 42 4.35 7.70 -11.58
CA MET A 42 3.72 8.08 -12.85
C MET A 42 2.22 7.71 -12.80
N PRO A 43 1.43 8.47 -12.04
CA PRO A 43 0.03 8.11 -11.83
C PRO A 43 -0.77 8.13 -13.13
N SER A 44 -1.60 7.11 -13.31
CA SER A 44 -2.47 7.00 -14.49
C SER A 44 -3.60 8.04 -14.49
N GLY A 45 -3.91 8.58 -13.30
CA GLY A 45 -5.03 9.50 -13.11
C GLY A 45 -6.37 8.82 -12.90
N THR A 46 -6.43 7.50 -13.03
CA THR A 46 -7.67 6.72 -12.93
C THR A 46 -7.45 5.48 -12.09
N VAL A 47 -8.30 5.27 -11.10
CA VAL A 47 -8.30 4.03 -10.31
C VAL A 47 -8.97 2.92 -11.13
N SER A 48 -8.36 1.73 -11.16
CA SER A 48 -8.87 0.60 -11.94
C SER A 48 -10.27 0.16 -11.47
N PRO A 49 -11.23 0.01 -12.40
CA PRO A 49 -12.54 -0.55 -12.06
C PRO A 49 -12.44 -1.96 -11.49
N HIS A 50 -11.48 -2.77 -11.94
CA HIS A 50 -11.26 -4.13 -11.41
C HIS A 50 -10.79 -4.08 -9.96
N ALA A 51 -9.92 -3.12 -9.61
CA ALA A 51 -9.48 -2.94 -8.23
C ALA A 51 -10.66 -2.57 -7.33
N LEU A 52 -11.50 -1.64 -7.78
CA LEU A 52 -12.69 -1.23 -7.04
C LEU A 52 -13.68 -2.38 -6.86
N ALA A 53 -13.90 -3.17 -7.92
CA ALA A 53 -14.79 -4.35 -7.86
C ALA A 53 -14.25 -5.39 -6.88
N THR A 54 -12.94 -5.61 -6.87
CA THR A 54 -12.30 -6.54 -5.94
C THR A 54 -12.50 -6.10 -4.48
N LEU A 55 -12.26 -4.82 -4.20
CA LEU A 55 -12.48 -4.28 -2.85
C LEU A 55 -13.94 -4.41 -2.43
N CYS A 56 -14.87 -4.12 -3.34
CA CYS A 56 -16.29 -4.26 -3.09
C CYS A 56 -16.64 -5.72 -2.73
N SER A 57 -16.09 -6.69 -3.46
CA SER A 57 -16.33 -8.11 -3.19
C SER A 57 -15.79 -8.57 -1.85
N LEU A 58 -14.82 -7.85 -1.29
CA LEU A 58 -14.25 -8.12 0.03
C LEU A 58 -14.86 -7.27 1.13
N ASP A 59 -15.92 -6.53 0.82
CA ASP A 59 -16.58 -5.59 1.74
C ASP A 59 -15.64 -4.53 2.29
N VAL A 60 -14.69 -4.09 1.48
CA VAL A 60 -13.70 -3.05 1.83
C VAL A 60 -14.11 -1.72 1.20
N PRO A 61 -14.40 -0.69 2.00
CA PRO A 61 -14.76 0.62 1.44
C PRO A 61 -13.63 1.25 0.64
N ALA A 62 -13.98 1.94 -0.44
CA ALA A 62 -13.02 2.62 -1.32
C ALA A 62 -13.41 4.10 -1.54
N HIS A 63 -13.95 4.74 -0.52
CA HIS A 63 -14.40 6.12 -0.63
C HIS A 63 -13.24 7.10 -0.75
N GLY A 64 -13.34 8.00 -1.72
CA GLY A 64 -12.39 9.09 -1.88
C GLY A 64 -11.03 8.68 -2.43
N VAL A 65 -10.87 7.43 -2.88
CA VAL A 65 -9.60 7.00 -3.49
C VAL A 65 -9.42 7.66 -4.85
N ARG A 66 -8.18 8.04 -5.14
CA ARG A 66 -7.82 8.66 -6.42
C ARG A 66 -6.39 8.30 -6.79
N SER A 67 -6.12 8.28 -8.07
CA SER A 67 -4.77 8.09 -8.59
C SER A 67 -4.03 9.44 -8.53
N LYS A 68 -2.86 9.46 -7.88
CA LYS A 68 -2.15 10.71 -7.60
C LYS A 68 -0.64 10.49 -7.55
N SER A 69 0.08 11.59 -7.72
CA SER A 69 1.54 11.59 -7.69
C SER A 69 2.07 11.51 -6.25
N TRP A 70 3.17 10.80 -6.08
CA TRP A 70 3.88 10.74 -4.81
C TRP A 70 4.42 12.10 -4.35
N SER A 71 4.56 13.06 -5.28
CA SER A 71 4.99 14.42 -4.93
C SER A 71 4.03 15.13 -3.98
N GLU A 72 2.77 14.71 -3.92
CA GLU A 72 1.79 15.25 -2.96
C GLU A 72 2.20 14.99 -1.52
N PHE A 73 3.01 13.95 -1.28
CA PHE A 73 3.42 13.54 0.07
C PHE A 73 4.81 14.04 0.45
N SER A 74 5.48 14.75 -0.43
CA SER A 74 6.78 15.37 -0.16
C SER A 74 6.70 16.87 0.11
N GLN A 75 5.49 17.42 0.16
CA GLN A 75 5.26 18.84 0.43
C GLN A 75 5.36 19.14 1.93
N PRO A 76 5.70 20.40 2.32
CA PRO A 76 5.83 20.75 3.74
C PRO A 76 4.57 20.55 4.57
N ASP A 77 3.39 20.66 3.95
CA ASP A 77 2.09 20.50 4.62
C ASP A 77 1.50 19.09 4.49
N SER A 78 2.23 18.17 3.85
CA SER A 78 1.76 16.79 3.72
C SER A 78 1.85 16.06 5.07
N PRO A 79 1.05 14.98 5.27
CA PRO A 79 1.17 14.18 6.49
C PRO A 79 2.60 13.65 6.66
N VAL A 80 3.08 13.62 7.90
CA VAL A 80 4.37 13.00 8.21
C VAL A 80 4.18 11.50 8.12
N LEU A 81 4.96 10.85 7.26
CA LEU A 81 4.87 9.42 7.02
C LEU A 81 5.77 8.65 7.98
N ASP A 82 5.23 7.60 8.57
CA ASP A 82 5.97 6.71 9.46
C ASP A 82 6.54 5.51 8.68
N PHE A 83 5.81 5.04 7.67
CA PHE A 83 6.22 3.89 6.86
C PHE A 83 5.89 4.14 5.40
N ILE A 84 6.78 3.63 4.52
CA ILE A 84 6.55 3.62 3.08
C ILE A 84 6.80 2.21 2.56
N PHE A 85 5.82 1.66 1.83
CA PHE A 85 5.94 0.36 1.20
C PHE A 85 5.81 0.49 -0.31
N THR A 86 6.83 0.06 -1.06
CA THR A 86 6.72 -0.07 -2.50
C THR A 86 6.08 -1.42 -2.79
N VAL A 87 5.02 -1.42 -3.61
CA VAL A 87 4.25 -2.64 -3.89
C VAL A 87 4.43 -3.13 -5.33
N CYS A 88 5.26 -2.47 -6.11
CA CYS A 88 5.68 -2.97 -7.42
C CYS A 88 7.19 -2.82 -7.57
N ASP A 89 7.81 -3.73 -8.32
CA ASP A 89 9.26 -3.76 -8.47
C ASP A 89 9.78 -2.52 -9.19
N ARG A 90 9.02 -1.99 -10.14
CA ARG A 90 9.41 -0.80 -10.87
C ARG A 90 9.52 0.42 -9.96
N ALA A 91 8.55 0.63 -9.05
CA ALA A 91 8.60 1.74 -8.10
C ALA A 91 9.78 1.61 -7.14
N ALA A 92 10.14 0.40 -6.75
CA ALA A 92 11.29 0.16 -5.88
C ALA A 92 12.61 0.57 -6.51
N GLY A 93 12.71 0.52 -7.85
CA GLY A 93 13.92 0.90 -8.59
C GLY A 93 13.97 2.37 -8.99
N GLU A 94 12.94 3.14 -8.71
CA GLU A 94 12.88 4.55 -9.09
C GLU A 94 13.51 5.44 -8.01
N ILE A 95 13.98 6.62 -8.44
CA ILE A 95 14.52 7.62 -7.51
C ILE A 95 13.34 8.27 -6.79
N CYS A 96 13.20 7.97 -5.50
CA CYS A 96 12.13 8.51 -4.68
C CYS A 96 12.41 9.93 -4.21
N PRO A 97 11.38 10.76 -4.01
CA PRO A 97 11.54 12.03 -3.32
C PRO A 97 12.08 11.85 -1.90
N VAL A 98 12.66 12.91 -1.35
CA VAL A 98 13.01 12.91 0.06
C VAL A 98 11.73 13.16 0.87
N TRP A 99 11.40 12.21 1.74
CA TRP A 99 10.17 12.29 2.54
C TRP A 99 10.45 12.96 3.88
N PRO A 100 9.62 13.93 4.31
CA PRO A 100 9.75 14.50 5.65
C PRO A 100 9.59 13.42 6.72
N GLY A 101 10.42 13.49 7.77
CA GLY A 101 10.32 12.56 8.90
C GLY A 101 11.10 11.27 8.77
N GLN A 102 11.77 11.04 7.66
CA GLN A 102 12.58 9.84 7.42
C GLN A 102 11.82 8.54 7.74
N PRO A 103 10.76 8.23 6.98
CA PRO A 103 9.96 7.04 7.26
C PRO A 103 10.74 5.74 7.06
N ILE A 104 10.33 4.72 7.78
CA ILE A 104 10.82 3.36 7.57
C ILE A 104 10.27 2.88 6.23
N SER A 105 11.13 2.28 5.39
CA SER A 105 10.71 1.82 4.07
C SER A 105 11.01 0.34 3.87
N ALA A 106 10.13 -0.33 3.13
CA ALA A 106 10.32 -1.72 2.74
C ALA A 106 9.67 -1.98 1.39
N HIS A 107 10.12 -3.03 0.71
CA HIS A 107 9.54 -3.45 -0.56
C HIS A 107 8.60 -4.63 -0.34
N TRP A 108 7.34 -4.45 -0.69
CA TRP A 108 6.28 -5.46 -0.61
C TRP A 108 5.75 -5.78 -2.01
N GLY A 109 6.64 -6.20 -2.92
CA GLY A 109 6.29 -6.40 -4.31
C GLY A 109 5.18 -7.41 -4.53
N VAL A 110 4.21 -7.04 -5.34
CA VAL A 110 3.11 -7.89 -5.79
C VAL A 110 3.02 -7.78 -7.31
N ALA A 111 2.89 -8.91 -7.99
CA ALA A 111 2.73 -8.91 -9.44
C ALA A 111 1.47 -8.13 -9.84
N ASP A 112 1.55 -7.37 -10.94
CA ASP A 112 0.41 -6.59 -11.42
C ASP A 112 -0.65 -7.54 -11.96
N PRO A 113 -1.84 -7.61 -11.32
CA PRO A 113 -2.89 -8.51 -11.81
C PRO A 113 -3.42 -8.11 -13.19
N GLY A 114 -3.28 -6.83 -13.57
CA GLY A 114 -3.69 -6.35 -14.89
C GLY A 114 -2.77 -6.80 -16.02
N ASP A 115 -1.51 -7.12 -15.70
CA ASP A 115 -0.53 -7.61 -16.68
C ASP A 115 -0.47 -9.14 -16.73
N MET A 116 -1.19 -9.82 -15.84
CA MET A 116 -1.22 -11.29 -15.82
C MET A 116 -2.11 -11.81 -16.93
N ARG A 117 -1.64 -12.89 -17.58
CA ARG A 117 -2.41 -13.54 -18.63
C ARG A 117 -3.73 -14.06 -18.08
N ALA A 118 -4.82 -13.73 -18.75
CA ALA A 118 -6.15 -14.18 -18.37
C ALA A 118 -6.94 -14.50 -19.64
N HIS A 119 -7.64 -15.64 -19.62
CA HIS A 119 -8.44 -16.13 -20.77
C HIS A 119 -9.94 -15.90 -20.57
N SER A 120 -10.35 -15.39 -19.42
CA SER A 120 -11.76 -15.17 -19.11
C SER A 120 -11.91 -14.06 -18.06
N PRO A 121 -13.11 -13.45 -17.96
CA PRO A 121 -13.38 -12.51 -16.86
C PRO A 121 -13.19 -13.12 -15.49
N ALA A 122 -13.49 -14.38 -15.31
CA ALA A 122 -13.30 -15.10 -14.04
C ALA A 122 -11.83 -15.18 -13.65
N GLU A 123 -10.92 -15.37 -14.61
CA GLU A 123 -9.49 -15.39 -14.37
C GLU A 123 -8.97 -14.00 -14.01
N VAL A 124 -9.49 -12.95 -14.65
CA VAL A 124 -9.16 -11.57 -14.30
C VAL A 124 -9.53 -11.30 -12.83
N GLU A 125 -10.77 -11.64 -12.46
CA GLU A 125 -11.24 -11.48 -11.06
C GLU A 125 -10.35 -12.23 -10.08
N LYS A 126 -9.98 -13.46 -10.42
CA LYS A 126 -9.10 -14.28 -9.58
C LYS A 126 -7.74 -13.61 -9.40
N ASN A 127 -7.15 -13.10 -10.47
CA ASN A 127 -5.83 -12.45 -10.41
C ASN A 127 -5.85 -11.21 -9.50
N PHE A 128 -6.88 -10.39 -9.60
CA PHE A 128 -7.05 -9.22 -8.74
C PHE A 128 -7.30 -9.61 -7.29
N ARG A 129 -8.12 -10.62 -7.05
CA ARG A 129 -8.40 -11.12 -5.71
C ARG A 129 -7.16 -11.72 -5.05
N ASP A 130 -6.36 -12.48 -5.81
CA ASP A 130 -5.11 -13.05 -5.30
C ASP A 130 -4.12 -11.96 -4.88
N ALA A 131 -4.02 -10.89 -5.69
CA ALA A 131 -3.18 -9.73 -5.34
C ALA A 131 -3.69 -9.07 -4.05
N ALA A 132 -4.99 -8.88 -3.92
CA ALA A 132 -5.60 -8.30 -2.72
C ALA A 132 -5.32 -9.17 -1.48
N TYR A 133 -5.45 -10.48 -1.58
CA TYR A 133 -5.16 -11.39 -0.46
C TYR A 133 -3.68 -11.36 -0.06
N THR A 134 -2.77 -11.26 -1.02
CA THR A 134 -1.34 -11.13 -0.72
C THR A 134 -1.07 -9.86 0.08
N LEU A 135 -1.63 -8.73 -0.36
CA LEU A 135 -1.50 -7.46 0.34
C LEU A 135 -2.13 -7.52 1.73
N LYS A 136 -3.33 -8.10 1.82
CA LYS A 136 -4.05 -8.25 3.08
C LYS A 136 -3.23 -9.03 4.11
N ARG A 137 -2.63 -10.15 3.69
CA ARG A 137 -1.80 -10.97 4.57
C ARG A 137 -0.61 -10.18 5.10
N ARG A 138 0.09 -9.45 4.23
CA ARG A 138 1.23 -8.64 4.64
C ARG A 138 0.82 -7.52 5.60
N ILE A 139 -0.31 -6.88 5.33
CA ILE A 139 -0.86 -5.85 6.21
C ILE A 139 -1.19 -6.43 7.59
N GLU A 140 -1.84 -7.61 7.63
CA GLU A 140 -2.16 -8.28 8.89
C GLU A 140 -0.90 -8.58 9.70
N LEU A 141 0.14 -9.12 9.06
CA LEU A 141 1.39 -9.43 9.72
C LEU A 141 2.09 -8.17 10.24
N PHE A 142 2.06 -7.10 9.46
CA PHE A 142 2.63 -5.83 9.86
C PHE A 142 1.89 -5.23 11.06
N MET A 143 0.56 -5.19 11.02
CA MET A 143 -0.24 -4.65 12.11
C MET A 143 -0.11 -5.45 13.41
N ALA A 144 0.28 -6.71 13.32
CA ALA A 144 0.48 -7.56 14.49
C ALA A 144 1.82 -7.34 15.18
N LEU A 145 2.72 -6.53 14.62
CA LEU A 145 4.01 -6.25 15.24
C LEU A 145 3.83 -5.46 16.55
N PRO A 146 4.64 -5.77 17.57
CA PRO A 146 4.56 -5.03 18.85
C PRO A 146 5.31 -3.71 18.76
N PHE A 147 4.73 -2.73 18.08
CA PHE A 147 5.35 -1.43 17.78
C PHE A 147 5.93 -0.74 19.00
N GLU A 148 5.27 -0.85 20.16
CA GLU A 148 5.69 -0.21 21.41
C GLU A 148 6.98 -0.83 21.98
N ARG A 149 7.32 -2.05 21.55
CA ARG A 149 8.48 -2.79 22.08
C ARG A 149 9.64 -2.83 21.10
N LEU A 150 9.43 -2.42 19.86
CA LEU A 150 10.44 -2.49 18.80
C LEU A 150 10.99 -1.09 18.55
N ASP A 151 12.31 -0.99 18.42
CA ASP A 151 12.95 0.24 17.97
C ASP A 151 12.82 0.36 16.44
N GLN A 152 13.26 1.50 15.91
CA GLN A 152 13.14 1.79 14.49
C GLN A 152 13.87 0.77 13.62
N LEU A 153 15.05 0.33 14.04
CA LEU A 153 15.84 -0.65 13.28
C LEU A 153 15.13 -2.00 13.24
N SER A 154 14.58 -2.45 14.36
CA SER A 154 13.84 -3.71 14.44
C SER A 154 12.57 -3.66 13.59
N LEU A 155 11.84 -2.55 13.61
CA LEU A 155 10.67 -2.36 12.76
C LEU A 155 11.05 -2.40 11.28
N GLN A 156 12.17 -1.77 10.90
CA GLN A 156 12.69 -1.81 9.53
C GLN A 156 12.96 -3.26 9.10
N THR A 157 13.63 -4.03 9.94
CA THR A 157 13.97 -5.43 9.66
C THR A 157 12.72 -6.29 9.49
N HIS A 158 11.76 -6.19 10.43
CA HIS A 158 10.51 -6.95 10.36
C HIS A 158 9.68 -6.57 9.13
N ALA A 159 9.59 -5.28 8.82
CA ALA A 159 8.85 -4.82 7.65
C ALA A 159 9.44 -5.39 6.36
N GLN A 160 10.77 -5.42 6.24
CA GLN A 160 11.43 -6.00 5.08
C GLN A 160 11.20 -7.50 4.96
N GLN A 161 11.25 -8.23 6.08
CA GLN A 161 11.01 -9.68 6.11
C GLN A 161 9.58 -10.01 5.67
N ILE A 162 8.60 -9.23 6.07
CA ILE A 162 7.21 -9.42 5.66
C ILE A 162 7.08 -9.35 4.14
N GLY A 163 7.81 -8.45 3.50
CA GLY A 163 7.80 -8.30 2.05
C GLY A 163 8.36 -9.50 1.29
N GLN A 164 9.05 -10.41 1.97
CA GLN A 164 9.64 -11.60 1.38
C GLN A 164 8.77 -12.85 1.53
N LEU A 165 7.64 -12.73 2.20
CA LEU A 165 6.73 -13.86 2.44
C LEU A 165 5.79 -14.13 1.27
#